data_83e28b5e3fc54d1fb7436ddb652b13a5
#
_entry.id   83e28b5e3fc54d1fb7436ddb652b13a5
#
_cell.length_a   1.000
_cell.length_b   1.000
_cell.length_c   1.000
_cell.angle_alpha   90.00
_cell.angle_beta   90.00
_cell.angle_gamma   90.00
#
_symmetry.space_group_name_H-M   'P 1'
#
loop_
_entity.id
_entity.type
_entity.pdbx_description
1 polymer ?
#
loop_
_entity_poly.entity_id
_entity_poly.type
_entity_poly.pdbx_seq_one_letter_code
_entity_poly.pdbx_strand_id
1 'polypeptide(L)'
;IEAQKAEPSAYDIINRAVFYVSRMISSQKGREFVNSNYNDIKRVYSIWICMNMSQNCMNYIHFTQESVVGTYQWKGDIDLANIVLIGLAEDLPEKEERYELHRLLGALLSAKLNVDEKFDIIGNEFDIPLESDIRKDVNDMCNLSQGIKEQAYVEGTENGIAIGKQEGI
;
A
#
# COMPACT_ATOMS: atom_id res chain seq x y z
N ILE A 1 -0.78 -7.60 -0.62
CA ILE A 1 -0.85 -6.19 -0.25
C ILE A 1 0.45 -5.83 0.44
N GLU A 2 1.02 -4.68 0.13
CA GLU A 2 2.24 -4.15 0.73
C GLU A 2 2.00 -2.71 1.19
N ALA A 3 2.43 -2.37 2.42
CA ALA A 3 2.37 -1.03 2.94
C ALA A 3 3.78 -0.41 2.95
N GLN A 4 3.90 0.83 2.46
CA GLN A 4 5.13 1.61 2.44
C GLN A 4 4.95 2.86 3.29
N LYS A 5 5.84 3.07 4.27
CA LYS A 5 5.76 4.21 5.19
C LYS A 5 5.99 5.56 4.50
N ALA A 6 6.80 5.56 3.44
CA ALA A 6 7.10 6.73 2.62
C ALA A 6 7.51 6.30 1.22
N GLU A 7 7.48 7.22 0.27
CA GLU A 7 8.02 7.00 -1.06
C GLU A 7 9.52 6.71 -0.97
N PRO A 8 9.99 5.57 -1.54
CA PRO A 8 11.40 5.22 -1.46
C PRO A 8 12.24 6.16 -2.33
N SER A 9 13.38 6.63 -1.81
CA SER A 9 14.30 7.49 -2.53
C SER A 9 15.28 6.74 -3.44
N ALA A 10 15.44 5.42 -3.23
CA ALA A 10 16.43 4.59 -3.94
C ALA A 10 15.89 3.93 -5.21
N TYR A 11 14.57 3.90 -5.39
CA TYR A 11 13.91 3.27 -6.56
C TYR A 11 12.48 3.77 -6.73
N ASP A 12 11.96 3.67 -7.94
CA ASP A 12 10.57 3.98 -8.25
C ASP A 12 9.66 2.82 -7.84
N ILE A 13 8.62 3.12 -7.07
CA ILE A 13 7.68 2.12 -6.55
C ILE A 13 6.98 1.33 -7.67
N ILE A 14 6.70 1.97 -8.80
CA ILE A 14 6.10 1.32 -9.98
C ILE A 14 6.99 0.20 -10.49
N ASN A 15 8.30 0.42 -10.61
CA ASN A 15 9.24 -0.60 -11.10
C ASN A 15 9.27 -1.80 -10.16
N ARG A 16 9.24 -1.57 -8.86
CA ARG A 16 9.16 -2.64 -7.87
C ARG A 16 7.84 -3.39 -7.96
N ALA A 17 6.71 -2.70 -8.10
CA ALA A 17 5.40 -3.32 -8.22
C ALA A 17 5.28 -4.19 -9.48
N VAL A 18 5.81 -3.71 -10.63
CA VAL A 18 5.91 -4.49 -11.87
C VAL A 18 6.74 -5.75 -11.69
N PHE A 19 7.88 -5.63 -11.02
CA PHE A 19 8.73 -6.80 -10.72
C PHE A 19 7.98 -7.84 -9.87
N TYR A 20 7.28 -7.40 -8.82
CA TYR A 20 6.54 -8.31 -7.94
C TYR A 20 5.35 -8.97 -8.65
N VAL A 21 4.56 -8.24 -9.42
CA VAL A 21 3.42 -8.82 -10.16
C VAL A 21 3.89 -9.84 -11.19
N SER A 22 5.02 -9.57 -11.86
CA SER A 22 5.63 -10.50 -12.80
C SER A 22 6.10 -11.79 -12.12
N ARG A 23 6.68 -11.68 -10.93
CA ARG A 23 7.05 -12.85 -10.12
C ARG A 23 5.84 -13.67 -9.69
N MET A 24 4.74 -13.01 -9.28
CA MET A 24 3.52 -13.71 -8.89
C MET A 24 2.92 -14.50 -10.05
N ILE A 25 2.92 -13.95 -11.26
CA ILE A 25 2.48 -14.68 -12.45
C ILE A 25 3.42 -15.84 -12.75
N SER A 26 4.73 -15.58 -12.81
CA SER A 26 5.73 -16.61 -13.12
C SER A 26 5.73 -17.77 -12.12
N SER A 27 5.49 -17.49 -10.84
CA SER A 27 5.46 -18.50 -9.77
C SER A 27 4.27 -19.45 -9.82
N GLN A 28 3.30 -19.20 -10.68
CA GLN A 28 2.13 -20.08 -10.86
C GLN A 28 2.47 -21.35 -11.63
N LYS A 29 3.55 -21.33 -12.43
CA LYS A 29 4.00 -22.51 -13.17
C LYS A 29 4.38 -23.64 -12.22
N GLY A 30 3.82 -24.83 -12.46
CA GLY A 30 4.00 -26.00 -11.59
C GLY A 30 3.07 -26.05 -10.38
N ARG A 31 2.30 -24.98 -10.11
CA ARG A 31 1.37 -24.88 -8.99
C ARG A 31 -0.07 -24.69 -9.47
N GLU A 32 -0.34 -23.63 -10.22
CA GLU A 32 -1.67 -23.32 -10.77
C GLU A 32 -1.87 -23.92 -12.16
N PHE A 33 -0.81 -24.03 -12.94
CA PHE A 33 -0.82 -24.67 -14.24
C PHE A 33 0.46 -25.50 -14.48
N VAL A 34 0.32 -26.54 -15.29
CA VAL A 34 1.40 -27.45 -15.66
C VAL A 34 1.49 -27.56 -17.19
N ASN A 35 2.65 -27.97 -17.67
CA ASN A 35 2.93 -28.11 -19.10
C ASN A 35 2.65 -26.80 -19.87
N SER A 36 1.79 -26.86 -20.89
CA SER A 36 1.42 -25.73 -21.75
C SER A 36 0.01 -25.20 -21.48
N ASN A 37 -0.57 -25.50 -20.31
CA ASN A 37 -1.92 -25.07 -19.95
C ASN A 37 -1.94 -23.60 -19.49
N TYR A 38 -1.44 -22.69 -20.32
CA TYR A 38 -1.34 -21.26 -20.00
C TYR A 38 -2.70 -20.58 -19.76
N ASN A 39 -3.81 -21.19 -20.21
CA ASN A 39 -5.16 -20.66 -19.95
C ASN A 39 -5.59 -20.79 -18.49
N ASP A 40 -4.86 -21.60 -17.69
CA ASP A 40 -5.13 -21.78 -16.26
C ASP A 40 -4.42 -20.73 -15.38
N ILE A 41 -3.64 -19.82 -15.98
CA ILE A 41 -3.02 -18.71 -15.26
C ILE A 41 -4.10 -17.89 -14.58
N LYS A 42 -3.95 -17.68 -13.28
CA LYS A 42 -4.85 -16.87 -12.47
C LYS A 42 -4.43 -15.40 -12.48
N ARG A 43 -5.42 -14.53 -12.52
CA ARG A 43 -5.24 -13.09 -12.36
C ARG A 43 -4.62 -12.79 -11.01
N VAL A 44 -3.67 -11.88 -10.98
CA VAL A 44 -2.99 -11.43 -9.76
C VAL A 44 -3.16 -9.93 -9.57
N TYR A 45 -3.27 -9.53 -8.31
CA TYR A 45 -3.32 -8.13 -7.88
C TYR A 45 -2.15 -7.85 -6.95
N SER A 46 -1.35 -6.85 -7.28
CA SER A 46 -0.32 -6.27 -6.42
C SER A 46 -0.81 -4.91 -5.92
N ILE A 47 -1.21 -4.85 -4.64
CA ILE A 47 -1.80 -3.66 -4.04
C ILE A 47 -0.77 -3.02 -3.11
N TRP A 48 -0.49 -1.74 -3.31
CA TRP A 48 0.48 -0.95 -2.58
C TRP A 48 -0.20 0.23 -1.90
N ILE A 49 0.00 0.34 -0.59
CA ILE A 49 -0.48 1.48 0.20
C ILE A 49 0.75 2.30 0.57
N CYS A 50 0.86 3.49 0.01
CA CYS A 50 1.98 4.40 0.22
C CYS A 50 1.55 5.55 1.12
N MET A 51 2.10 5.60 2.32
CA MET A 51 1.81 6.63 3.32
C MET A 51 2.69 7.86 3.14
N ASN A 52 2.30 8.98 3.73
CA ASN A 52 3.01 10.25 3.73
C ASN A 52 3.28 10.79 2.30
N MET A 53 2.32 10.57 1.41
CA MET A 53 2.35 11.12 0.07
C MET A 53 1.96 12.61 0.09
N SER A 54 2.33 13.35 -0.94
CA SER A 54 1.96 14.78 -1.09
C SER A 54 0.46 15.00 -1.30
N GLN A 55 -0.25 13.97 -1.75
CA GLN A 55 -1.70 14.00 -1.97
C GLN A 55 -2.32 12.61 -1.90
N ASN A 56 -3.63 12.56 -1.62
CA ASN A 56 -4.40 11.33 -1.75
C ASN A 56 -4.60 11.00 -3.23
N CYS A 57 -4.23 9.80 -3.65
CA CYS A 57 -4.36 9.35 -5.03
C CYS A 57 -4.53 7.84 -5.11
N MET A 58 -5.14 7.38 -6.20
CA MET A 58 -5.21 5.95 -6.53
C MET A 58 -4.98 5.77 -8.02
N ASN A 59 -4.08 4.85 -8.35
CA ASN A 59 -3.78 4.48 -9.72
C ASN A 59 -3.96 2.97 -9.91
N TYR A 60 -4.62 2.62 -11.01
CA TYR A 60 -4.79 1.25 -11.44
C TYR A 60 -4.02 1.03 -12.74
N ILE A 61 -3.10 0.08 -12.72
CA ILE A 61 -2.21 -0.25 -13.84
C ILE A 61 -2.51 -1.70 -14.22
N HIS A 62 -2.83 -1.91 -15.50
CA HIS A 62 -3.19 -3.22 -16.02
C HIS A 62 -2.87 -3.32 -17.50
N PHE A 63 -2.86 -4.55 -18.05
CA PHE A 63 -2.66 -4.76 -19.46
C PHE A 63 -3.95 -4.56 -20.26
N THR A 64 -3.81 -3.88 -21.40
CA THR A 64 -4.88 -3.71 -22.38
C THR A 64 -4.38 -4.13 -23.75
N GLN A 65 -5.29 -4.49 -24.65
CA GLN A 65 -4.98 -4.81 -26.04
C GLN A 65 -5.40 -3.65 -26.95
N GLU A 66 -4.48 -3.16 -27.75
CA GLU A 66 -4.72 -2.16 -28.77
C GLU A 66 -4.49 -2.76 -30.15
N SER A 67 -5.41 -2.52 -31.08
CA SER A 67 -5.28 -2.96 -32.49
C SER A 67 -4.45 -1.94 -33.29
N VAL A 68 -3.21 -2.28 -33.59
CA VAL A 68 -2.30 -1.42 -34.38
C VAL A 68 -2.51 -1.60 -35.86
N VAL A 69 -2.75 -2.84 -36.32
CA VAL A 69 -3.03 -3.18 -37.75
C VAL A 69 -4.12 -4.25 -37.81
N GLY A 70 -5.16 -3.98 -38.58
CA GLY A 70 -6.30 -4.88 -38.72
C GLY A 70 -7.17 -4.91 -37.45
N THR A 71 -8.16 -5.83 -37.44
CA THR A 71 -9.16 -5.91 -36.34
C THR A 71 -9.23 -7.29 -35.69
N TYR A 72 -8.19 -8.13 -35.86
CA TYR A 72 -8.16 -9.46 -35.25
C TYR A 72 -8.00 -9.36 -33.76
N GLN A 73 -8.88 -10.01 -33.03
CA GLN A 73 -8.80 -10.12 -31.57
C GLN A 73 -8.23 -11.46 -31.17
N TRP A 74 -7.11 -11.44 -30.47
CA TRP A 74 -6.49 -12.63 -29.89
C TRP A 74 -7.36 -13.15 -28.74
N LYS A 75 -7.56 -14.47 -28.71
CA LYS A 75 -8.29 -15.12 -27.62
C LYS A 75 -7.41 -15.22 -26.39
N GLY A 76 -8.03 -15.11 -25.23
CA GLY A 76 -7.38 -15.25 -23.93
C GLY A 76 -7.73 -14.09 -23.00
N ASP A 77 -7.36 -14.22 -21.72
CA ASP A 77 -7.44 -13.13 -20.76
C ASP A 77 -6.09 -12.40 -20.76
N ILE A 78 -6.08 -11.14 -21.14
CA ILE A 78 -4.88 -10.31 -21.14
C ILE A 78 -4.68 -9.61 -19.81
N ASP A 79 -5.76 -9.37 -19.06
CA ASP A 79 -5.75 -8.64 -17.80
C ASP A 79 -5.37 -9.53 -16.60
N LEU A 80 -4.22 -10.21 -16.72
CA LEU A 80 -3.72 -11.13 -15.72
C LEU A 80 -2.84 -10.46 -14.65
N ALA A 81 -2.23 -9.33 -14.99
CA ALA A 81 -1.32 -8.58 -14.11
C ALA A 81 -1.92 -7.23 -13.75
N ASN A 82 -2.23 -7.06 -12.47
CA ASN A 82 -2.91 -5.87 -11.98
C ASN A 82 -2.12 -5.24 -10.83
N ILE A 83 -1.88 -3.93 -10.91
CA ILE A 83 -1.21 -3.17 -9.86
C ILE A 83 -2.15 -2.05 -9.43
N VAL A 84 -2.38 -1.93 -8.12
CA VAL A 84 -3.12 -0.83 -7.51
C VAL A 84 -2.18 -0.07 -6.60
N LEU A 85 -1.98 1.21 -6.87
CA LEU A 85 -1.19 2.11 -6.05
C LEU A 85 -2.16 3.06 -5.34
N ILE A 86 -2.15 3.05 -4.00
CA ILE A 86 -2.97 3.91 -3.15
C ILE A 86 -2.03 4.84 -2.39
N GLY A 87 -2.07 6.12 -2.71
CA GLY A 87 -1.31 7.14 -2.01
C GLY A 87 -2.16 7.80 -0.92
N LEU A 88 -1.67 7.79 0.31
CA LEU A 88 -2.30 8.41 1.46
C LEU A 88 -1.50 9.65 1.85
N ALA A 89 -2.14 10.81 1.81
CA ALA A 89 -1.59 12.04 2.37
C ALA A 89 -1.50 11.95 3.90
N GLU A 90 -0.70 12.82 4.49
CA GLU A 90 -0.53 12.85 5.95
C GLU A 90 -1.82 13.21 6.68
N ASP A 91 -2.59 14.14 6.09
CA ASP A 91 -3.89 14.55 6.62
C ASP A 91 -5.02 13.78 5.94
N LEU A 92 -6.06 13.47 6.72
CA LEU A 92 -7.24 12.78 6.18
C LEU A 92 -7.94 13.64 5.13
N PRO A 93 -8.40 13.05 4.02
CA PRO A 93 -9.24 13.77 3.06
C PRO A 93 -10.59 14.13 3.67
N GLU A 94 -11.28 15.09 3.06
CA GLU A 94 -12.67 15.41 3.41
C GLU A 94 -13.59 14.23 3.17
N LYS A 95 -14.79 14.26 3.80
CA LYS A 95 -15.83 13.24 3.66
C LYS A 95 -16.50 13.33 2.30
N GLU A 96 -15.85 12.79 1.28
CA GLU A 96 -16.41 12.66 -0.06
C GLU A 96 -16.36 11.18 -0.48
N GLU A 97 -17.37 10.70 -1.19
CA GLU A 97 -17.49 9.31 -1.66
C GLU A 97 -16.23 8.83 -2.41
N ARG A 98 -15.65 9.68 -3.25
CA ARG A 98 -14.41 9.35 -4.00
C ARG A 98 -13.18 9.11 -3.11
N TYR A 99 -13.18 9.59 -1.88
CA TYR A 99 -12.09 9.46 -0.91
C TYR A 99 -12.41 8.53 0.26
N GLU A 100 -13.52 7.82 0.22
CA GLU A 100 -13.97 6.94 1.30
C GLU A 100 -12.90 5.93 1.69
N LEU A 101 -12.32 5.21 0.71
CA LEU A 101 -11.22 4.27 0.96
C LEU A 101 -9.98 4.95 1.54
N HIS A 102 -9.60 6.12 1.01
CA HIS A 102 -8.43 6.86 1.52
C HIS A 102 -8.65 7.34 2.95
N ARG A 103 -9.88 7.76 3.27
CA ARG A 103 -10.24 8.19 4.61
C ARG A 103 -10.20 7.03 5.60
N LEU A 104 -10.74 5.87 5.24
CA LEU A 104 -10.68 4.67 6.08
C LEU A 104 -9.24 4.20 6.30
N LEU A 105 -8.47 4.02 5.23
CA LEU A 105 -7.08 3.59 5.33
C LEU A 105 -6.21 4.65 6.03
N GLY A 106 -6.45 5.92 5.74
CA GLY A 106 -5.77 7.03 6.39
C GLY A 106 -6.03 7.05 7.89
N ALA A 107 -7.27 6.85 8.33
CA ALA A 107 -7.60 6.76 9.76
C ALA A 107 -6.89 5.58 10.41
N LEU A 108 -6.97 4.38 9.82
CA LEU A 108 -6.34 3.17 10.36
C LEU A 108 -4.82 3.31 10.49
N LEU A 109 -4.16 3.86 9.46
CA LEU A 109 -2.70 3.89 9.34
C LEU A 109 -2.08 5.21 9.83
N SER A 110 -2.90 6.21 10.20
CA SER A 110 -2.41 7.50 10.70
C SER A 110 -1.56 7.32 11.95
N ALA A 111 -0.42 8.00 11.96
CA ALA A 111 0.40 8.13 13.14
C ALA A 111 0.08 9.41 13.97
N LYS A 112 -0.82 10.27 13.46
CA LYS A 112 -1.27 11.51 14.13
C LYS A 112 -2.50 11.29 15.01
N LEU A 113 -3.42 10.42 14.58
CA LEU A 113 -4.65 10.12 15.30
C LEU A 113 -4.39 9.21 16.48
N ASN A 114 -4.98 9.54 17.62
CA ASN A 114 -5.02 8.64 18.75
C ASN A 114 -6.06 7.51 18.54
N VAL A 115 -6.07 6.53 19.45
CA VAL A 115 -6.91 5.33 19.31
C VAL A 115 -8.40 5.67 19.33
N ASP A 116 -8.82 6.61 20.19
CA ASP A 116 -10.23 6.99 20.32
C ASP A 116 -10.73 7.71 19.07
N GLU A 117 -9.92 8.62 18.52
CA GLU A 117 -10.21 9.28 17.23
C GLU A 117 -10.34 8.29 16.07
N LYS A 118 -9.49 7.26 16.04
CA LYS A 118 -9.60 6.19 15.04
C LYS A 118 -10.88 5.39 15.20
N PHE A 119 -11.23 5.02 16.43
CA PHE A 119 -12.47 4.30 16.71
C PHE A 119 -13.72 5.12 16.35
N ASP A 120 -13.70 6.42 16.62
CA ASP A 120 -14.80 7.30 16.24
C ASP A 120 -15.00 7.34 14.72
N ILE A 121 -13.91 7.45 13.95
CA ILE A 121 -13.98 7.45 12.50
C ILE A 121 -14.46 6.09 11.98
N ILE A 122 -13.85 5.00 12.42
CA ILE A 122 -14.14 3.65 11.93
C ILE A 122 -15.57 3.23 12.29
N GLY A 123 -16.00 3.50 13.52
CA GLY A 123 -17.33 3.12 14.00
C GLY A 123 -18.44 4.02 13.48
N ASN A 124 -18.26 5.34 13.52
CA ASN A 124 -19.34 6.29 13.25
C ASN A 124 -19.45 6.69 11.77
N GLU A 125 -18.34 6.64 11.01
CA GLU A 125 -18.36 7.01 9.61
C GLU A 125 -18.53 5.81 8.67
N PHE A 126 -18.02 4.64 9.08
CA PHE A 126 -17.99 3.43 8.24
C PHE A 126 -18.89 2.30 8.76
N ASP A 127 -19.60 2.51 9.86
CA ASP A 127 -20.47 1.50 10.49
C ASP A 127 -19.75 0.15 10.74
N ILE A 128 -18.43 0.18 10.95
CA ILE A 128 -17.66 -1.02 11.21
C ILE A 128 -17.80 -1.39 12.70
N PRO A 129 -18.35 -2.56 13.03
CA PRO A 129 -18.51 -2.99 14.41
C PRO A 129 -17.14 -3.08 15.08
N LEU A 130 -16.94 -2.32 16.16
CA LEU A 130 -15.71 -2.32 16.93
C LEU A 130 -15.72 -3.45 17.97
N GLU A 131 -15.72 -4.68 17.52
CA GLU A 131 -15.59 -5.86 18.36
C GLU A 131 -14.20 -5.94 19.02
N SER A 132 -14.05 -6.81 20.02
CA SER A 132 -12.82 -6.93 20.81
C SER A 132 -11.57 -7.12 19.96
N ASP A 133 -11.68 -7.91 18.90
CA ASP A 133 -10.54 -8.26 18.04
C ASP A 133 -10.12 -7.09 17.18
N ILE A 134 -11.07 -6.37 16.57
CA ILE A 134 -10.78 -5.16 15.78
C ILE A 134 -10.18 -4.07 16.68
N ARG A 135 -10.72 -3.88 17.88
CA ARG A 135 -10.16 -2.92 18.86
C ARG A 135 -8.72 -3.27 19.21
N LYS A 136 -8.44 -4.55 19.42
CA LYS A 136 -7.10 -5.03 19.71
C LYS A 136 -6.15 -4.79 18.55
N ASP A 137 -6.55 -5.15 17.33
CA ASP A 137 -5.71 -4.99 16.14
C ASP A 137 -5.39 -3.52 15.86
N VAL A 138 -6.37 -2.61 15.99
CA VAL A 138 -6.14 -1.17 15.84
C VAL A 138 -5.21 -0.64 16.93
N ASN A 139 -5.36 -1.09 18.16
CA ASN A 139 -4.46 -0.75 19.27
C ASN A 139 -3.03 -1.24 19.01
N ASP A 140 -2.87 -2.49 18.55
CA ASP A 140 -1.57 -3.07 18.26
C ASP A 140 -0.88 -2.32 17.11
N MET A 141 -1.63 -1.91 16.07
CA MET A 141 -1.10 -1.04 15.01
C MET A 141 -0.67 0.33 15.52
N CYS A 142 -1.42 0.94 16.45
CA CYS A 142 -1.05 2.22 17.05
C CYS A 142 0.22 2.11 17.87
N ASN A 143 0.34 1.08 18.69
CA ASN A 143 1.51 0.83 19.53
C ASN A 143 2.75 0.56 18.69
N LEU A 144 2.62 -0.21 17.60
CA LEU A 144 3.70 -0.45 16.66
C LEU A 144 4.17 0.84 15.97
N SER A 145 3.23 1.69 15.55
CA SER A 145 3.54 3.00 14.95
C SER A 145 4.26 3.93 15.92
N GLN A 146 3.87 3.95 17.19
CA GLN A 146 4.53 4.74 18.23
C GLN A 146 5.92 4.20 18.55
N GLY A 147 6.07 2.89 18.72
CA GLY A 147 7.37 2.27 18.95
C GLY A 147 8.39 2.54 17.84
N ILE A 148 7.96 2.52 16.59
CA ILE A 148 8.80 2.87 15.43
C ILE A 148 9.20 4.37 15.47
N LYS A 149 8.29 5.26 15.87
CA LYS A 149 8.60 6.70 16.02
C LYS A 149 9.63 6.94 17.12
N GLU A 150 9.46 6.33 18.27
CA GLU A 150 10.38 6.46 19.40
C GLU A 150 11.76 5.93 19.03
N GLN A 151 11.85 4.77 18.37
CA GLN A 151 13.10 4.20 17.91
C GLN A 151 13.80 5.09 16.88
N ALA A 152 13.07 5.61 15.89
CA ALA A 152 13.61 6.53 14.88
C ALA A 152 14.08 7.86 15.50
N TYR A 153 13.38 8.35 16.55
CA TYR A 153 13.77 9.55 17.28
C TYR A 153 15.07 9.33 18.07
N VAL A 154 15.18 8.19 18.76
CA VAL A 154 16.40 7.81 19.51
C VAL A 154 17.58 7.68 18.56
N GLU A 155 17.44 6.90 17.48
CA GLU A 155 18.50 6.73 16.47
C GLU A 155 18.90 8.05 15.81
N GLY A 156 17.93 8.91 15.48
CA GLY A 156 18.19 10.24 14.91
C GLY A 156 18.92 11.16 15.88
N THR A 157 18.59 11.09 17.16
CA THR A 157 19.24 11.87 18.21
C THR A 157 20.66 11.39 18.47
N GLU A 158 20.89 10.09 18.55
CA GLU A 158 22.21 9.50 18.75
C GLU A 158 23.15 9.81 17.56
N ASN A 159 22.64 9.67 16.32
CA ASN A 159 23.37 10.02 15.12
C ASN A 159 23.70 11.53 15.05
N GLY A 160 22.74 12.39 15.41
CA GLY A 160 22.95 13.84 15.48
C GLY A 160 24.01 14.24 16.51
N ILE A 161 24.01 13.60 17.68
CA ILE A 161 25.03 13.81 18.71
C ILE A 161 26.41 13.30 18.25
N ALA A 162 26.46 12.15 17.56
CA ALA A 162 27.71 11.60 17.04
C ALA A 162 28.34 12.51 15.97
N ILE A 163 27.53 13.02 15.02
CA ILE A 163 27.97 13.97 14.01
C ILE A 163 28.43 15.30 14.65
N GLY A 164 27.63 15.84 15.58
CA GLY A 164 27.98 17.09 16.27
C GLY A 164 29.27 16.99 17.10
N LYS A 165 29.60 15.81 17.62
CA LYS A 165 30.88 15.56 18.30
C LYS A 165 32.06 15.43 17.33
N GLN A 166 31.82 14.97 16.09
CA GLN A 166 32.87 14.89 15.04
C GLN A 166 33.18 16.28 14.42
N GLU A 167 32.13 17.09 14.27
CA GLU A 167 32.27 18.43 13.65
C GLU A 167 32.66 19.53 14.66
N GLY A 168 32.60 19.24 15.93
CA GLY A 168 32.85 20.18 17.04
C GLY A 168 34.27 20.16 17.62
N ILE A 169 35.28 19.63 16.88
CA ILE A 169 36.70 19.66 17.25
C ILE A 169 37.42 20.70 16.45
#